data_9123ae45ff62fb611fe5a79078762c28
#
_entry.id   9123ae45ff62fb611fe5a79078762c28
#
_cell.length_a   1.000
_cell.length_b   1.000
_cell.length_c   1.000
_cell.angle_alpha   90.00
_cell.angle_beta   90.00
_cell.angle_gamma   90.00
#
_symmetry.space_group_name_H-M   'P 1'
#
loop_
_entity.id
_entity.type
_entity.pdbx_description
1 polymer ?
#
loop_
_entity_poly.entity_id
_entity_poly.type
_entity_poly.pdbx_seq_one_letter_code
_entity_poly.pdbx_strand_id
1 'polypeptide(L)'
;MNLFSVPFFIDKVDLKKINIIDESLEPTFRSRLKTSLRTNKQISYETISHLSEIIKRNIDTLGVRYADAKIEEIWRNKYETPQDFQDPHIHCYSQWSFIIYEDVDVSRTVFLNPYRFRVESQMALYDQYFNMDYRPELHNGDIIIFPSFIEHYVLSGGTGSTIAGNVFLTPQPYGGKYTPSPDG
;
A
#
# COMPACT_ATOMS: atom_id res chain seq x y z
N MET A 1 -14.45 -20.46 4.92
CA MET A 1 -14.92 -19.78 3.68
C MET A 1 -15.11 -18.30 4.02
N ASN A 2 -14.39 -17.41 3.36
CA ASN A 2 -14.56 -15.96 3.57
C ASN A 2 -15.55 -15.45 2.53
N LEU A 3 -16.64 -14.85 2.96
CA LEU A 3 -17.67 -14.33 2.05
C LEU A 3 -17.18 -13.09 1.28
N PHE A 4 -16.41 -12.25 1.96
CA PHE A 4 -15.76 -11.07 1.36
C PHE A 4 -14.32 -11.00 1.88
N SER A 5 -13.35 -11.09 0.98
CA SER A 5 -11.94 -10.92 1.30
C SER A 5 -11.37 -9.75 0.50
N VAL A 6 -10.51 -8.99 1.14
CA VAL A 6 -9.72 -7.97 0.47
C VAL A 6 -8.34 -8.56 0.21
N PRO A 7 -7.91 -8.65 -1.05
CA PRO A 7 -6.59 -9.17 -1.36
C PRO A 7 -5.50 -8.18 -0.92
N PHE A 8 -4.44 -8.70 -0.33
CA PHE A 8 -3.20 -7.98 -0.10
C PHE A 8 -2.03 -8.95 -0.21
N PHE A 9 -0.83 -8.44 -0.42
CA PHE A 9 0.35 -9.26 -0.59
C PHE A 9 1.48 -8.73 0.27
N ILE A 10 2.26 -9.64 0.85
CA ILE A 10 3.52 -9.35 1.54
C ILE A 10 4.61 -10.08 0.78
N ASP A 11 5.68 -9.37 0.41
CA ASP A 11 6.80 -9.90 -0.36
C ASP A 11 8.09 -9.23 0.11
N LYS A 12 9.21 -9.59 -0.48
CA LYS A 12 10.53 -9.02 -0.20
C LYS A 12 10.98 -8.12 -1.35
N VAL A 13 11.65 -7.04 -1.00
CA VAL A 13 12.33 -6.14 -1.92
C VAL A 13 13.82 -6.08 -1.59
N ASP A 14 14.66 -6.13 -2.62
CA ASP A 14 16.08 -5.89 -2.45
C ASP A 14 16.34 -4.39 -2.35
N LEU A 15 16.54 -3.89 -1.12
CA LEU A 15 16.76 -2.48 -0.85
C LEU A 15 18.00 -1.91 -1.59
N LYS A 16 18.96 -2.74 -1.97
CA LYS A 16 20.13 -2.29 -2.77
C LYS A 16 19.76 -1.85 -4.18
N LYS A 17 18.61 -2.32 -4.70
CA LYS A 17 18.06 -1.93 -6.00
C LYS A 17 17.12 -0.72 -5.90
N ILE A 18 16.85 -0.23 -4.69
CA ILE A 18 16.01 0.94 -4.47
C ILE A 18 16.89 2.18 -4.40
N ASN A 19 16.91 2.93 -5.50
CA ASN A 19 17.65 4.18 -5.62
C ASN A 19 16.66 5.30 -5.95
N ILE A 20 16.28 6.04 -4.90
CA ILE A 20 15.39 7.21 -4.95
C ILE A 20 16.13 8.37 -4.27
N ILE A 21 16.41 9.41 -5.04
CA ILE A 21 17.03 10.63 -4.57
C ILE A 21 15.95 11.70 -4.47
N ASP A 22 15.55 12.03 -3.27
CA ASP A 22 14.58 13.07 -2.97
C ASP A 22 15.29 14.44 -2.96
N GLU A 23 14.73 15.46 -3.62
CA GLU A 23 15.23 16.82 -3.55
C GLU A 23 15.07 17.41 -2.15
N SER A 24 13.89 17.18 -1.54
CA SER A 24 13.60 17.55 -0.15
C SER A 24 12.54 16.65 0.45
N LEU A 25 12.44 16.71 1.77
CA LEU A 25 11.36 16.11 2.56
C LEU A 25 10.62 17.22 3.30
N GLU A 26 9.35 17.40 2.96
CA GLU A 26 8.52 18.47 3.50
C GLU A 26 7.61 17.98 4.62
N PRO A 27 7.32 18.79 5.65
CA PRO A 27 6.34 18.47 6.67
C PRO A 27 4.94 18.26 6.05
N THR A 28 4.18 17.36 6.63
CA THR A 28 2.77 17.13 6.25
C THR A 28 1.83 18.05 7.04
N PHE A 29 0.62 18.29 6.51
CA PHE A 29 -0.35 19.21 7.13
C PHE A 29 -1.07 18.60 8.34
N ARG A 30 -1.46 17.34 8.28
CA ARG A 30 -2.24 16.68 9.36
C ARG A 30 -1.41 15.69 10.16
N SER A 31 -0.57 14.97 9.48
CA SER A 31 0.34 13.99 10.10
C SER A 31 1.59 14.68 10.62
N ARG A 32 2.29 14.02 11.53
CA ARG A 32 3.58 14.47 12.02
C ARG A 32 4.69 13.56 11.43
N LEU A 33 5.15 13.92 10.24
CA LEU A 33 6.26 13.27 9.53
C LEU A 33 6.77 14.21 8.42
N LYS A 34 7.89 13.88 7.81
CA LYS A 34 8.35 14.50 6.58
C LYS A 34 8.15 13.56 5.40
N THR A 35 7.81 14.11 4.23
CA THR A 35 7.53 13.32 3.04
C THR A 35 8.06 13.97 1.78
N SER A 36 8.46 13.17 0.79
CA SER A 36 8.77 13.63 -0.56
C SER A 36 7.58 13.56 -1.53
N LEU A 37 6.35 13.38 -1.04
CA LEU A 37 5.17 13.21 -1.91
C LEU A 37 5.04 14.33 -2.95
N ARG A 38 5.26 15.58 -2.55
CA ARG A 38 5.09 16.77 -3.42
C ARG A 38 6.40 17.39 -3.90
N THR A 39 7.53 16.77 -3.62
CA THR A 39 8.84 17.27 -4.02
C THR A 39 9.36 16.52 -5.23
N ASN A 40 10.30 17.14 -5.96
CA ASN A 40 10.96 16.45 -7.05
C ASN A 40 11.82 15.32 -6.53
N LYS A 41 11.94 14.30 -7.32
CA LYS A 41 12.77 13.14 -7.02
C LYS A 41 13.30 12.49 -8.30
N GLN A 42 14.44 11.88 -8.20
CA GLN A 42 15.01 11.04 -9.25
C GLN A 42 14.87 9.58 -8.82
N ILE A 43 14.29 8.77 -9.69
CA ILE A 43 14.08 7.35 -9.44
C ILE A 43 14.83 6.59 -10.53
N SER A 44 15.70 5.67 -10.16
CA SER A 44 16.44 4.88 -11.15
C SER A 44 15.53 3.94 -11.92
N TYR A 45 15.89 3.65 -13.16
CA TYR A 45 15.21 2.65 -13.98
C TYR A 45 15.21 1.26 -13.30
N GLU A 46 16.32 0.91 -12.65
CA GLU A 46 16.44 -0.34 -11.91
C GLU A 46 15.40 -0.45 -10.80
N THR A 47 15.16 0.64 -10.04
CA THR A 47 14.11 0.69 -9.02
C THR A 47 12.74 0.42 -9.61
N ILE A 48 12.37 1.13 -10.68
CA ILE A 48 11.07 0.97 -11.32
C ILE A 48 10.90 -0.46 -11.87
N SER A 49 11.92 -0.99 -12.53
CA SER A 49 11.89 -2.35 -13.09
C SER A 49 11.73 -3.41 -11.99
N HIS A 50 12.52 -3.30 -10.92
CA HIS A 50 12.48 -4.23 -9.79
C HIS A 50 11.12 -4.22 -9.08
N LEU A 51 10.58 -3.04 -8.79
CA LEU A 51 9.27 -2.90 -8.15
C LEU A 51 8.13 -3.37 -9.06
N SER A 52 8.18 -3.04 -10.35
CA SER A 52 7.17 -3.50 -11.33
C SER A 52 7.11 -5.01 -11.41
N GLU A 53 8.27 -5.70 -11.38
CA GLU A 53 8.36 -7.15 -11.38
C GLU A 53 7.70 -7.77 -10.14
N ILE A 54 7.98 -7.25 -8.95
CA ILE A 54 7.39 -7.71 -7.69
C ILE A 54 5.87 -7.48 -7.70
N ILE A 55 5.43 -6.27 -8.08
CA ILE A 55 4.02 -5.88 -8.06
C ILE A 55 3.22 -6.73 -9.05
N LYS A 56 3.69 -6.87 -10.29
CA LYS A 56 3.04 -7.68 -11.33
C LYS A 56 2.93 -9.13 -10.89
N ARG A 57 4.01 -9.74 -10.42
CA ARG A 57 4.03 -11.12 -9.93
C ARG A 57 2.95 -11.38 -8.88
N ASN A 58 2.74 -10.45 -7.95
CA ASN A 58 1.75 -10.59 -6.89
C ASN A 58 0.32 -10.40 -7.44
N ILE A 59 0.07 -9.34 -8.20
CA ILE A 59 -1.27 -9.05 -8.75
C ILE A 59 -1.72 -10.13 -9.73
N ASP A 60 -0.82 -10.72 -10.51
CA ASP A 60 -1.10 -11.80 -11.47
C ASP A 60 -1.69 -13.04 -10.79
N THR A 61 -1.39 -13.26 -9.50
CA THR A 61 -1.96 -14.38 -8.74
C THR A 61 -3.48 -14.27 -8.57
N LEU A 62 -4.06 -13.08 -8.75
CA LEU A 62 -5.51 -12.87 -8.71
C LEU A 62 -6.24 -13.30 -9.99
N GLY A 63 -5.49 -13.62 -11.06
CA GLY A 63 -6.07 -13.96 -12.37
C GLY A 63 -6.75 -12.78 -13.08
N VAL A 64 -6.53 -11.55 -12.64
CA VAL A 64 -7.08 -10.34 -13.29
C VAL A 64 -6.36 -10.08 -14.60
N ARG A 65 -7.11 -9.69 -15.64
CA ARG A 65 -6.54 -9.32 -16.93
C ARG A 65 -6.36 -7.82 -17.02
N TYR A 66 -5.15 -7.36 -17.29
CA TYR A 66 -4.82 -5.95 -17.54
C TYR A 66 -3.78 -5.87 -18.66
N ALA A 67 -3.70 -4.73 -19.34
CA ALA A 67 -2.71 -4.52 -20.40
C ALA A 67 -1.34 -4.14 -19.82
N ASP A 68 -1.33 -3.31 -18.77
CA ASP A 68 -0.11 -2.89 -18.08
C ASP A 68 -0.39 -2.53 -16.61
N ALA A 69 0.62 -2.66 -15.77
CA ALA A 69 0.64 -2.19 -14.38
C ALA A 69 1.72 -1.11 -14.25
N LYS A 70 1.31 0.13 -14.13
CA LYS A 70 2.20 1.29 -14.10
C LYS A 70 2.32 1.83 -12.68
N ILE A 71 3.54 2.01 -12.22
CA ILE A 71 3.81 2.77 -11.00
C ILE A 71 3.72 4.25 -11.37
N GLU A 72 2.75 4.96 -10.79
CA GLU A 72 2.49 6.36 -11.13
C GLU A 72 3.19 7.34 -10.20
N GLU A 73 3.27 6.99 -8.92
CA GLU A 73 3.91 7.80 -7.90
C GLU A 73 4.73 6.92 -6.96
N ILE A 74 5.86 7.45 -6.53
CA ILE A 74 6.68 6.89 -5.43
C ILE A 74 7.14 8.06 -4.59
N TRP A 75 7.10 7.90 -3.26
CA TRP A 75 7.62 8.90 -2.33
C TRP A 75 8.13 8.24 -1.06
N ARG A 76 9.04 8.94 -0.35
CA ARG A 76 9.53 8.52 0.97
C ARG A 76 8.80 9.27 2.07
N ASN A 77 8.51 8.56 3.14
CA ASN A 77 8.06 9.10 4.42
C ASN A 77 9.16 8.90 5.45
N LYS A 78 9.49 9.96 6.20
CA LYS A 78 10.52 9.93 7.25
C LYS A 78 9.89 10.27 8.59
N TYR A 79 10.11 9.39 9.55
CA TYR A 79 9.72 9.52 10.95
C TYR A 79 10.99 9.81 11.75
N GLU A 80 11.19 11.09 12.14
CA GLU A 80 12.44 11.54 12.77
C GLU A 80 12.43 11.38 14.28
N THR A 81 11.23 11.38 14.87
CA THR A 81 11.05 11.27 16.32
C THR A 81 10.03 10.18 16.68
N PRO A 82 10.08 9.63 17.91
CA PRO A 82 9.07 8.67 18.35
C PRO A 82 7.63 9.21 18.42
N GLN A 83 7.44 10.53 18.35
CA GLN A 83 6.13 11.16 18.33
C GLN A 83 5.56 11.29 16.92
N ASP A 84 6.35 10.94 15.89
CA ASP A 84 5.91 11.04 14.51
C ASP A 84 4.89 9.93 14.19
N PHE A 85 3.87 10.32 13.43
CA PHE A 85 2.74 9.47 13.06
C PHE A 85 2.18 9.90 11.70
N GLN A 86 1.35 9.06 11.11
CA GLN A 86 0.59 9.39 9.91
C GLN A 86 -0.90 9.16 10.17
N ASP A 87 -1.72 10.19 9.91
CA ASP A 87 -3.17 10.12 10.06
C ASP A 87 -3.81 9.06 9.15
N PRO A 88 -4.98 8.53 9.52
CA PRO A 88 -5.76 7.66 8.65
C PRO A 88 -6.05 8.29 7.30
N HIS A 89 -5.73 7.58 6.23
CA HIS A 89 -5.90 8.02 4.85
C HIS A 89 -6.05 6.84 3.89
N ILE A 90 -6.52 7.16 2.69
CA ILE A 90 -6.55 6.28 1.52
C ILE A 90 -5.73 6.90 0.41
N HIS A 91 -5.36 6.13 -0.60
CA HIS A 91 -4.72 6.65 -1.80
C HIS A 91 -5.78 6.86 -2.89
N CYS A 92 -6.03 8.11 -3.24
CA CYS A 92 -6.96 8.46 -4.29
C CYS A 92 -6.34 8.26 -5.69
N TYR A 93 -7.19 7.99 -6.67
CA TYR A 93 -6.81 7.90 -8.10
C TYR A 93 -5.86 6.75 -8.47
N SER A 94 -5.76 5.73 -7.64
CA SER A 94 -5.03 4.50 -7.94
C SER A 94 -5.84 3.27 -7.53
N GLN A 95 -5.55 2.11 -8.12
CA GLN A 95 -6.23 0.86 -7.73
C GLN A 95 -5.44 0.12 -6.66
N TRP A 96 -4.12 0.15 -6.75
CA TRP A 96 -3.20 -0.51 -5.82
C TRP A 96 -2.21 0.47 -5.27
N SER A 97 -1.79 0.23 -4.04
CA SER A 97 -0.73 0.95 -3.37
C SER A 97 0.25 -0.03 -2.77
N PHE A 98 1.47 0.43 -2.51
CA PHE A 98 2.46 -0.35 -1.80
C PHE A 98 3.19 0.49 -0.76
N ILE A 99 3.72 -0.19 0.24
CA ILE A 99 4.63 0.38 1.24
C ILE A 99 5.84 -0.55 1.36
N ILE A 100 7.03 0.00 1.19
CA ILE A 100 8.31 -0.66 1.45
C ILE A 100 8.82 -0.16 2.79
N TYR A 101 9.22 -1.08 3.65
CA TYR A 101 9.83 -0.78 4.94
C TYR A 101 11.34 -0.67 4.73
N GLU A 102 11.83 0.60 4.65
CA GLU A 102 13.20 0.92 4.25
C GLU A 102 14.16 0.94 5.46
N ASP A 103 13.73 1.60 6.53
CA ASP A 103 14.52 1.77 7.76
C ASP A 103 13.56 1.82 8.95
N VAL A 104 13.17 0.66 9.46
CA VAL A 104 12.27 0.51 10.60
C VAL A 104 12.67 -0.73 11.40
N ASP A 105 12.50 -0.69 12.71
CA ASP A 105 12.67 -1.89 13.54
C ASP A 105 11.55 -2.90 13.26
N VAL A 106 10.30 -2.40 13.34
CA VAL A 106 9.08 -3.15 13.03
C VAL A 106 8.02 -2.17 12.52
N SER A 107 7.15 -2.64 11.64
CA SER A 107 6.08 -1.82 11.09
C SER A 107 5.12 -1.32 12.18
N ARG A 108 4.68 -0.07 12.04
CA ARG A 108 3.66 0.56 12.87
C ARG A 108 2.41 0.90 12.05
N THR A 109 2.36 0.37 10.84
CA THR A 109 1.23 0.57 9.92
C THR A 109 0.05 -0.26 10.39
N VAL A 110 -1.11 0.38 10.45
CA VAL A 110 -2.40 -0.24 10.80
C VAL A 110 -3.33 -0.09 9.62
N PHE A 111 -3.85 -1.20 9.12
CA PHE A 111 -4.86 -1.24 8.06
C PHE A 111 -6.22 -1.44 8.69
N LEU A 112 -7.19 -0.59 8.34
CA LEU A 112 -8.52 -0.61 8.91
C LEU A 112 -9.45 -1.49 8.07
N ASN A 113 -10.28 -2.28 8.75
CA ASN A 113 -11.31 -3.06 8.07
C ASN A 113 -12.29 -2.11 7.35
N PRO A 114 -12.46 -2.21 6.02
CA PRO A 114 -13.34 -1.31 5.26
C PRO A 114 -14.82 -1.44 5.67
N TYR A 115 -15.18 -2.52 6.34
CA TYR A 115 -16.55 -2.78 6.83
C TYR A 115 -16.75 -2.40 8.31
N ARG A 116 -15.73 -1.85 8.99
CA ARG A 116 -15.75 -1.60 10.44
C ARG A 116 -17.00 -0.83 10.90
N PHE A 117 -17.41 0.22 10.20
CA PHE A 117 -18.57 1.02 10.59
C PHE A 117 -19.88 0.22 10.61
N ARG A 118 -20.03 -0.75 9.72
CA ARG A 118 -21.23 -1.61 9.70
C ARG A 118 -21.18 -2.62 10.84
N VAL A 119 -20.02 -3.17 11.12
CA VAL A 119 -19.83 -4.10 12.24
C VAL A 119 -20.05 -3.38 13.56
N GLU A 120 -19.42 -2.24 13.78
CA GLU A 120 -19.57 -1.44 15.01
C GLU A 120 -21.00 -0.97 15.23
N SER A 121 -21.70 -0.49 14.19
CA SER A 121 -23.03 0.11 14.35
C SER A 121 -24.16 -0.91 14.53
N GLN A 122 -24.02 -2.11 14.00
CA GLN A 122 -25.12 -3.09 13.97
C GLN A 122 -24.86 -4.34 14.80
N MET A 123 -23.61 -4.60 15.14
CA MET A 123 -23.20 -5.87 15.72
C MET A 123 -22.11 -5.68 16.80
N ALA A 124 -22.36 -4.80 17.76
CA ALA A 124 -21.42 -4.42 18.82
C ALA A 124 -20.76 -5.60 19.59
N LEU A 125 -21.31 -6.82 19.49
CA LEU A 125 -20.72 -8.02 20.06
C LEU A 125 -19.85 -8.79 19.05
N TYR A 126 -19.78 -8.36 17.80
CA TYR A 126 -19.08 -9.08 16.73
C TYR A 126 -17.65 -8.62 16.50
N ASP A 127 -17.18 -7.60 17.20
CA ASP A 127 -15.75 -7.25 17.25
C ASP A 127 -14.88 -8.44 17.68
N GLN A 128 -15.44 -9.36 18.45
CA GLN A 128 -14.80 -10.63 18.83
C GLN A 128 -14.64 -11.62 17.65
N TYR A 129 -15.41 -11.48 16.58
CA TYR A 129 -15.40 -12.37 15.42
C TYR A 129 -14.82 -11.73 14.16
N PHE A 130 -14.77 -10.41 14.11
CA PHE A 130 -14.28 -9.66 12.96
C PHE A 130 -13.13 -8.75 13.37
N ASN A 131 -11.97 -8.97 12.78
CA ASN A 131 -10.85 -8.08 13.00
C ASN A 131 -11.19 -6.67 12.50
N MET A 132 -11.13 -5.68 13.37
CA MET A 132 -11.41 -4.28 13.06
C MET A 132 -10.21 -3.60 12.41
N ASP A 133 -9.02 -4.08 12.67
CA ASP A 133 -7.78 -3.67 12.05
C ASP A 133 -6.85 -4.87 11.78
N TYR A 134 -5.82 -4.60 10.97
CA TYR A 134 -4.73 -5.52 10.72
C TYR A 134 -3.40 -4.80 10.89
N ARG A 135 -2.52 -5.37 11.69
CA ARG A 135 -1.19 -4.83 12.05
C ARG A 135 -0.13 -5.85 11.66
N PRO A 136 0.36 -5.80 10.43
CA PRO A 136 1.41 -6.73 10.00
C PRO A 136 2.72 -6.43 10.73
N GLU A 137 3.39 -7.48 11.19
CA GLU A 137 4.75 -7.38 11.70
C GLU A 137 5.73 -7.48 10.53
N LEU A 138 6.16 -6.33 10.01
CA LEU A 138 7.03 -6.20 8.85
C LEU A 138 8.31 -5.44 9.23
N HIS A 139 9.40 -5.80 8.57
CA HIS A 139 10.76 -5.31 8.84
C HIS A 139 11.40 -4.76 7.57
N ASN A 140 12.62 -4.26 7.67
CA ASN A 140 13.39 -3.75 6.54
C ASN A 140 13.46 -4.77 5.40
N GLY A 141 13.18 -4.28 4.18
CA GLY A 141 13.12 -5.11 2.98
C GLY A 141 11.79 -5.81 2.75
N ASP A 142 10.80 -5.65 3.64
CA ASP A 142 9.45 -6.08 3.34
C ASP A 142 8.72 -5.05 2.50
N ILE A 143 7.84 -5.53 1.61
CA ILE A 143 6.88 -4.73 0.86
C ILE A 143 5.48 -5.29 1.11
N ILE A 144 4.52 -4.41 1.40
CA ILE A 144 3.10 -4.75 1.39
C ILE A 144 2.42 -4.07 0.21
N ILE A 145 1.60 -4.82 -0.54
CA ILE A 145 0.84 -4.36 -1.70
C ILE A 145 -0.63 -4.56 -1.38
N PHE A 146 -1.44 -3.52 -1.49
CA PHE A 146 -2.84 -3.53 -1.05
C PHE A 146 -3.71 -2.63 -1.94
N PRO A 147 -5.05 -2.86 -2.00
CA PRO A 147 -5.96 -1.98 -2.71
C PRO A 147 -5.97 -0.57 -2.12
N SER A 148 -5.84 0.44 -2.97
CA SER A 148 -5.68 1.84 -2.57
C SER A 148 -6.81 2.42 -1.74
N PHE A 149 -8.00 1.82 -1.77
CA PHE A 149 -9.16 2.23 -0.97
C PHE A 149 -9.08 1.79 0.50
N ILE A 150 -8.11 0.94 0.86
CA ILE A 150 -7.96 0.49 2.25
C ILE A 150 -7.38 1.63 3.07
N GLU A 151 -8.19 2.10 4.02
CA GLU A 151 -7.76 3.13 4.95
C GLU A 151 -6.69 2.58 5.89
N HIS A 152 -5.60 3.33 6.04
CA HIS A 152 -4.48 2.95 6.88
C HIS A 152 -3.82 4.18 7.50
N TYR A 153 -3.06 3.94 8.56
CA TYR A 153 -2.33 4.97 9.29
C TYR A 153 -1.06 4.38 9.92
N VAL A 154 -0.17 5.24 10.42
CA VAL A 154 1.04 4.82 11.12
C VAL A 154 1.04 5.36 12.53
N LEU A 155 1.16 4.45 13.50
CA LEU A 155 1.24 4.78 14.91
C LEU A 155 2.56 5.50 15.24
N SER A 156 2.52 6.39 16.24
CA SER A 156 3.72 6.89 16.90
C SER A 156 4.44 5.76 17.68
N GLY A 157 5.65 6.00 18.12
CA GLY A 157 6.40 5.06 18.95
C GLY A 157 7.73 4.58 18.35
N GLY A 158 8.17 5.16 17.22
CA GLY A 158 9.47 4.81 16.63
C GLY A 158 9.90 5.80 15.56
N THR A 159 11.13 5.63 15.08
CA THR A 159 11.72 6.42 13.99
C THR A 159 11.94 5.56 12.75
N GLY A 160 12.41 6.17 11.66
CA GLY A 160 12.80 5.45 10.45
C GLY A 160 12.18 5.98 9.18
N SER A 161 12.14 5.17 8.14
CA SER A 161 11.58 5.56 6.84
C SER A 161 10.83 4.42 6.15
N THR A 162 9.83 4.83 5.38
CA THR A 162 9.11 3.96 4.45
C THR A 162 9.07 4.60 3.07
N ILE A 163 8.99 3.78 2.03
CA ILE A 163 8.73 4.23 0.66
C ILE A 163 7.35 3.75 0.28
N ALA A 164 6.48 4.66 -0.09
CA ALA A 164 5.13 4.36 -0.55
C ALA A 164 4.98 4.67 -2.03
N GLY A 165 4.00 4.07 -2.67
CA GLY A 165 3.70 4.37 -4.06
C GLY A 165 2.33 3.89 -4.50
N ASN A 166 1.92 4.38 -5.67
CA ASN A 166 0.65 4.14 -6.30
C ASN A 166 0.82 3.39 -7.61
N VAL A 167 -0.07 2.43 -7.85
CA VAL A 167 -0.07 1.59 -9.06
C VAL A 167 -1.41 1.68 -9.75
N PHE A 168 -1.35 1.91 -11.07
CA PHE A 168 -2.50 1.93 -11.95
C PHE A 168 -2.46 0.74 -12.90
N LEU A 169 -3.55 -0.02 -12.95
CA LEU A 169 -3.73 -1.10 -13.91
C LEU A 169 -4.48 -0.57 -15.12
N THR A 170 -3.85 -0.61 -16.28
CA THR A 170 -4.50 -0.28 -17.54
C THR A 170 -5.41 -1.43 -17.95
N PRO A 171 -6.71 -1.22 -18.15
CA PRO A 171 -7.61 -2.26 -18.64
C PRO A 171 -7.16 -2.80 -19.99
N GLN A 172 -7.31 -4.11 -20.19
CA GLN A 172 -7.22 -4.63 -21.56
C GLN A 172 -8.37 -4.07 -22.40
N PRO A 173 -8.11 -3.62 -23.64
CA PRO A 173 -9.19 -3.26 -24.56
C PRO A 173 -10.15 -4.45 -24.68
N TYR A 174 -11.44 -4.21 -24.51
CA TYR A 174 -12.46 -5.22 -24.71
C TYR A 174 -12.47 -5.66 -26.18
N GLY A 175 -11.71 -6.72 -26.49
CA GLY A 175 -11.68 -7.36 -27.80
C GLY A 175 -12.59 -8.60 -27.90
N GLY A 176 -13.40 -8.88 -26.90
CA GLY A 176 -14.26 -10.05 -26.84
C GLY A 176 -15.72 -9.70 -26.51
N LYS A 177 -16.64 -10.33 -27.20
CA LYS A 177 -18.05 -10.37 -26.79
C LYS A 177 -18.11 -10.89 -25.35
N TYR A 178 -18.80 -10.16 -24.47
CA TYR A 178 -19.15 -10.69 -23.15
C TYR A 178 -19.94 -11.98 -23.37
N THR A 179 -19.33 -13.11 -23.10
CA THR A 179 -20.02 -14.37 -22.97
C THR A 179 -20.32 -14.53 -21.48
N PRO A 180 -21.60 -14.43 -21.05
CA PRO A 180 -21.96 -14.74 -19.67
C PRO A 180 -21.43 -16.15 -19.33
N SER A 181 -20.93 -16.33 -18.11
CA SER A 181 -20.61 -17.67 -17.62
C SER A 181 -21.89 -18.52 -17.72
N PRO A 182 -21.81 -19.77 -18.23
CA PRO A 182 -22.98 -20.65 -18.25
C PRO A 182 -23.51 -20.99 -16.86
N ASP A 183 -22.75 -20.65 -15.80
CA ASP A 183 -23.07 -20.94 -14.39
C ASP A 183 -23.44 -19.67 -13.60
N GLY A 184 -23.93 -18.62 -14.23
CA GLY A 184 -24.34 -17.33 -13.67
C GLY A 184 -25.60 -17.34 -12.83
#